data_bfc431ced18ea8fe73a275430b236bbd
#
_entry.id   bfc431ced18ea8fe73a275430b236bbd
#
_cell.length_a   1.000
_cell.length_b   1.000
_cell.length_c   1.000
_cell.angle_alpha   90.00
_cell.angle_beta   90.00
_cell.angle_gamma   90.00
#
_symmetry.space_group_name_H-M   'P 1'
#
loop_
_entity.id
_entity.type
_entity.pdbx_description
1 polymer ?
#
loop_
_entity_poly.entity_id
_entity_poly.type
_entity_poly.pdbx_seq_one_letter_code
_entity_poly.pdbx_strand_id
1 'polypeptide(L)'
;GSIADAASANITIAAAKTYVLHKIQTSAAAWVTLYTDTSSRSSDASRTETTDPLPGSGVVAEVIHASGTTSLITPGTIGFNNDGTPSTNVYAKVVNKSGSTQAITVTLTYLPLE
;
A
#
# COMPACT_ATOMS: atom_id res chain seq x y z
N GLY A 1 -7.05 6.80 -11.69
CA GLY A 1 -8.49 6.94 -11.98
C GLY A 1 -9.35 6.88 -10.74
N SER A 2 -10.65 7.05 -10.94
CA SER A 2 -11.61 6.98 -9.84
C SER A 2 -11.86 5.56 -9.40
N ILE A 3 -12.06 5.37 -8.09
CA ILE A 3 -12.39 4.09 -7.48
C ILE A 3 -13.80 4.22 -6.90
N ALA A 4 -14.70 3.29 -7.25
CA ALA A 4 -16.04 3.27 -6.68
C ALA A 4 -15.97 3.01 -5.16
N ASP A 5 -16.98 3.46 -4.43
CA ASP A 5 -17.07 3.21 -2.99
C ASP A 5 -16.98 1.72 -2.69
N ALA A 6 -16.21 1.37 -1.67
CA ALA A 6 -15.93 0.00 -1.22
C ALA A 6 -15.20 -0.88 -2.26
N ALA A 7 -14.91 -0.36 -3.45
CA ALA A 7 -14.12 -1.08 -4.46
C ALA A 7 -12.62 -0.89 -4.23
N SER A 8 -11.83 -1.73 -4.88
CA SER A 8 -10.38 -1.68 -4.81
C SER A 8 -9.74 -1.39 -6.16
N ALA A 9 -8.55 -0.83 -6.13
CA ALA A 9 -7.69 -0.65 -7.29
C ALA A 9 -6.26 -1.03 -6.94
N ASN A 10 -5.55 -1.56 -7.92
CA ASN A 10 -4.12 -1.83 -7.83
C ASN A 10 -3.38 -0.62 -8.38
N ILE A 11 -2.37 -0.15 -7.65
CA ILE A 11 -1.52 0.95 -8.10
C ILE A 11 -0.06 0.55 -7.97
N THR A 12 0.80 1.21 -8.73
CA THR A 12 2.25 1.04 -8.69
C THR A 12 2.86 2.40 -8.38
N ILE A 13 3.72 2.45 -7.36
CA ILE A 13 4.38 3.69 -6.92
C ILE A 13 5.87 3.54 -7.20
N ALA A 14 6.43 4.47 -7.97
CA ALA A 14 7.87 4.48 -8.20
C ALA A 14 8.57 5.03 -6.95
N ALA A 15 9.43 4.22 -6.34
CA ALA A 15 10.13 4.58 -5.12
C ALA A 15 11.57 4.08 -5.14
N ALA A 16 11.87 2.95 -4.48
CA ALA A 16 13.21 2.38 -4.40
C ALA A 16 13.13 0.86 -4.34
N LYS A 17 14.23 0.19 -4.67
CA LYS A 17 14.32 -1.28 -4.61
C LYS A 17 14.26 -1.79 -3.17
N THR A 18 14.88 -1.07 -2.25
CA THR A 18 14.85 -1.34 -0.80
C THR A 18 14.75 0.01 -0.10
N TYR A 19 13.92 0.09 0.92
CA TYR A 19 13.62 1.37 1.57
C TYR A 19 13.20 1.17 3.02
N VAL A 20 13.33 2.23 3.81
CA VAL A 20 12.68 2.35 5.13
C VAL A 20 11.45 3.23 4.94
N LEU A 21 10.28 2.68 5.19
CA LEU A 21 9.02 3.41 5.07
C LEU A 21 8.78 4.24 6.34
N HIS A 22 8.53 5.53 6.17
CA HIS A 22 8.30 6.47 7.28
C HIS A 22 6.85 6.90 7.41
N LYS A 23 6.18 7.15 6.27
CA LYS A 23 4.81 7.68 6.26
C LYS A 23 4.02 7.14 5.09
N ILE A 24 2.72 6.98 5.31
CA ILE A 24 1.75 6.72 4.24
C ILE A 24 0.66 7.79 4.36
N GLN A 25 0.47 8.55 3.29
CA GLN A 25 -0.56 9.59 3.21
C GLN A 25 -1.61 9.17 2.17
N THR A 26 -2.88 9.38 2.49
CA THR A 26 -3.98 9.21 1.54
C THR A 26 -4.76 10.51 1.41
N SER A 27 -5.31 10.77 0.22
CA SER A 27 -6.12 11.96 -0.05
C SER A 27 -7.57 11.83 0.43
N ALA A 28 -8.01 10.63 0.76
CA ALA A 28 -9.37 10.33 1.23
C ALA A 28 -9.34 9.09 2.13
N ALA A 29 -10.47 8.77 2.77
CA ALA A 29 -10.61 7.56 3.55
C ALA A 29 -10.30 6.33 2.67
N ALA A 30 -9.36 5.49 3.10
CA ALA A 30 -8.88 4.37 2.32
C ALA A 30 -8.20 3.32 3.20
N TRP A 31 -8.24 2.09 2.73
CA TRP A 31 -7.43 1.01 3.25
C TRP A 31 -6.33 0.74 2.21
N VAL A 32 -5.08 0.96 2.58
CA VAL A 32 -3.92 0.82 1.70
C VAL A 32 -3.04 -0.31 2.21
N THR A 33 -2.68 -1.22 1.33
CA THR A 33 -1.74 -2.31 1.60
C THR A 33 -0.60 -2.24 0.59
N LEU A 34 0.63 -2.33 1.07
CA LEU A 34 1.84 -2.36 0.24
C LEU A 34 2.42 -3.77 0.17
N TYR A 35 2.94 -4.13 -0.99
CA TYR A 35 3.42 -5.49 -1.28
C TYR A 35 4.83 -5.48 -1.88
N THR A 36 5.54 -6.60 -1.71
CA THR A 36 6.86 -6.80 -2.29
C THR A 36 6.82 -7.09 -3.79
N ASP A 37 5.71 -7.64 -4.29
CA ASP A 37 5.54 -8.03 -5.70
C ASP A 37 4.06 -8.13 -6.08
N THR A 38 3.79 -8.26 -7.37
CA THR A 38 2.41 -8.37 -7.89
C THR A 38 1.75 -9.70 -7.56
N SER A 39 2.53 -10.75 -7.42
CA SER A 39 2.02 -12.08 -7.06
C SER A 39 1.45 -12.08 -5.65
N SER A 40 2.17 -11.47 -4.69
CA SER A 40 1.69 -11.28 -3.32
C SER A 40 0.41 -10.45 -3.28
N ARG A 41 0.35 -9.38 -4.06
CA ARG A 41 -0.84 -8.54 -4.18
C ARG A 41 -2.04 -9.33 -4.71
N SER A 42 -1.83 -10.14 -5.74
CA SER A 42 -2.89 -10.97 -6.32
C SER A 42 -3.41 -12.02 -5.34
N SER A 43 -2.50 -12.66 -4.60
CA SER A 43 -2.86 -13.67 -3.60
C SER A 43 -3.64 -13.06 -2.42
N ASP A 44 -3.44 -11.78 -2.14
CA ASP A 44 -4.08 -11.05 -1.04
C ASP A 44 -5.37 -10.32 -1.45
N ALA A 45 -5.80 -10.45 -2.70
CA ALA A 45 -6.87 -9.63 -3.29
C ALA A 45 -8.20 -9.73 -2.54
N SER A 46 -8.51 -10.88 -1.95
CA SER A 46 -9.79 -11.13 -1.27
C SER A 46 -9.70 -11.06 0.25
N ARG A 47 -8.54 -10.71 0.83
CA ARG A 47 -8.43 -10.55 2.28
C ARG A 47 -9.30 -9.39 2.76
N THR A 48 -10.01 -9.59 3.87
CA THR A 48 -10.81 -8.53 4.50
C THR A 48 -9.96 -7.68 5.42
N GLU A 49 -10.34 -6.41 5.63
CA GLU A 49 -9.57 -5.49 6.47
C GLU A 49 -9.50 -5.92 7.94
N THR A 50 -10.41 -6.79 8.39
CA THR A 50 -10.43 -7.30 9.76
C THR A 50 -9.55 -8.54 9.95
N THR A 51 -8.96 -9.06 8.89
CA THR A 51 -8.08 -10.24 8.92
C THR A 51 -6.64 -9.81 8.71
N ASP A 52 -5.77 -10.13 9.66
CA ASP A 52 -4.34 -9.79 9.56
C ASP A 52 -3.67 -10.60 8.46
N PRO A 53 -2.70 -10.01 7.73
CA PRO A 53 -1.91 -10.74 6.77
C PRO A 53 -1.05 -11.80 7.46
N LEU A 54 -0.86 -12.94 6.80
CA LEU A 54 -0.02 -14.01 7.32
C LEU A 54 1.47 -13.64 7.16
N PRO A 55 2.33 -14.11 8.09
CA PRO A 55 3.77 -13.98 7.90
C PRO A 55 4.21 -14.59 6.56
N GLY A 56 5.08 -13.89 5.84
CA GLY A 56 5.58 -14.36 4.55
C GLY A 56 4.63 -14.14 3.37
N SER A 57 3.51 -13.44 3.57
CA SER A 57 2.54 -13.16 2.50
C SER A 57 2.97 -12.08 1.52
N GLY A 58 4.10 -11.41 1.78
CA GLY A 58 4.59 -10.31 0.94
C GLY A 58 3.98 -8.95 1.25
N VAL A 59 3.19 -8.84 2.32
CA VAL A 59 2.67 -7.55 2.79
C VAL A 59 3.78 -6.82 3.54
N VAL A 60 4.09 -5.60 3.09
CA VAL A 60 5.13 -4.75 3.71
C VAL A 60 4.53 -3.91 4.84
N ALA A 61 3.41 -3.27 4.58
CA ALA A 61 2.74 -2.38 5.52
C ALA A 61 1.29 -2.20 5.10
N GLU A 62 0.47 -1.76 6.05
CA GLU A 62 -0.96 -1.59 5.84
C GLU A 62 -1.47 -0.47 6.75
N VAL A 63 -2.35 0.40 6.21
CA VAL A 63 -3.02 1.44 6.97
C VAL A 63 -4.49 1.49 6.61
N ILE A 64 -5.34 1.87 7.58
CA ILE A 64 -6.76 2.14 7.38
C ILE A 64 -7.01 3.56 7.84
N HIS A 65 -7.39 4.45 6.91
CA HIS A 65 -7.66 5.86 7.17
C HIS A 65 -9.15 6.12 7.10
N ALA A 66 -9.70 6.75 8.15
CA ALA A 66 -11.11 7.17 8.18
C ALA A 66 -11.35 8.48 7.43
N SER A 67 -10.28 9.17 7.01
CA SER A 67 -10.31 10.41 6.24
C SER A 67 -8.97 10.57 5.53
N GLY A 68 -8.84 11.56 4.64
CA GLY A 68 -7.54 11.91 4.07
C GLY A 68 -6.59 12.36 5.18
N THR A 69 -5.52 11.62 5.40
CA THR A 69 -4.57 11.86 6.50
C THR A 69 -3.24 11.17 6.23
N THR A 70 -2.29 11.38 7.14
CA THR A 70 -0.96 10.78 7.10
C THR A 70 -0.74 9.92 8.33
N SER A 71 -0.38 8.66 8.14
CA SER A 71 0.08 7.77 9.22
C SER A 71 1.58 7.78 9.30
N LEU A 72 2.11 7.93 10.51
CA LEU A 72 3.52 7.72 10.79
C LEU A 72 3.77 6.23 11.00
N ILE A 73 4.75 5.69 10.31
CA ILE A 73 5.18 4.29 10.46
C ILE A 73 6.37 4.29 11.43
N THR A 74 6.07 4.10 12.71
CA THR A 74 7.08 4.18 13.79
C THR A 74 6.98 2.95 14.70
N PRO A 75 8.06 2.15 14.81
CA PRO A 75 9.33 2.31 14.10
C PRO A 75 9.17 2.12 12.59
N GLY A 76 10.12 2.64 11.80
CA GLY A 76 10.09 2.52 10.35
C GLY A 76 10.11 1.05 9.91
N THR A 77 9.39 0.75 8.84
CA THR A 77 9.32 -0.58 8.27
C THR A 77 10.22 -0.68 7.04
N ILE A 78 11.04 -1.72 6.97
CA ILE A 78 11.87 -1.99 5.79
C ILE A 78 11.02 -2.75 4.78
N GLY A 79 10.94 -2.21 3.55
CA GLY A 79 10.31 -2.86 2.43
C GLY A 79 11.30 -3.05 1.28
N PHE A 80 10.95 -3.93 0.37
CA PHE A 80 11.78 -4.21 -0.80
C PHE A 80 10.93 -4.73 -1.96
N ASN A 81 11.51 -4.65 -3.16
CA ASN A 81 10.91 -5.22 -4.36
C ASN A 81 11.46 -6.64 -4.56
N ASN A 82 10.56 -7.61 -4.63
CA ASN A 82 10.89 -9.03 -4.76
C ASN A 82 10.61 -9.58 -6.16
N ASP A 83 10.52 -8.73 -7.18
CA ASP A 83 10.41 -9.19 -8.56
C ASP A 83 11.64 -10.01 -8.96
N GLY A 84 11.50 -10.88 -9.96
CA GLY A 84 12.61 -11.69 -10.46
C GLY A 84 13.83 -10.85 -10.84
N THR A 85 13.61 -9.68 -11.45
CA THR A 85 14.61 -8.61 -11.58
C THR A 85 14.10 -7.46 -10.72
N PRO A 86 14.71 -7.18 -9.56
CA PRO A 86 14.25 -6.13 -8.67
C PRO A 86 14.18 -4.77 -9.37
N SER A 87 13.08 -4.05 -9.13
CA SER A 87 12.84 -2.72 -9.68
C SER A 87 12.53 -1.73 -8.56
N THR A 88 12.31 -0.46 -8.93
CA THR A 88 11.95 0.59 -7.97
C THR A 88 10.44 0.65 -7.71
N ASN A 89 9.67 -0.30 -8.22
CA ASN A 89 8.22 -0.33 -8.05
C ASN A 89 7.82 -0.80 -6.66
N VAL A 90 6.90 -0.07 -6.04
CA VAL A 90 6.17 -0.49 -4.84
C VAL A 90 4.74 -0.76 -5.28
N TYR A 91 4.26 -1.97 -5.04
CA TYR A 91 2.92 -2.38 -5.45
C TYR A 91 1.95 -2.19 -4.30
N ALA A 92 0.79 -1.60 -4.59
CA ALA A 92 -0.22 -1.32 -3.59
C ALA A 92 -1.61 -1.73 -4.05
N LYS A 93 -2.46 -2.03 -3.07
CA LYS A 93 -3.90 -2.16 -3.25
C LYS A 93 -4.56 -1.08 -2.41
N VAL A 94 -5.50 -0.35 -3.00
CA VAL A 94 -6.24 0.72 -2.35
C VAL A 94 -7.72 0.38 -2.39
N VAL A 95 -8.35 0.30 -1.22
CA VAL A 95 -9.80 0.15 -1.10
C VAL A 95 -10.38 1.50 -0.71
N ASN A 96 -11.35 1.98 -1.49
CA ASN A 96 -12.03 3.25 -1.24
C ASN A 96 -13.00 3.09 -0.07
N LYS A 97 -12.78 3.83 1.01
CA LYS A 97 -13.59 3.82 2.24
C LYS A 97 -14.33 5.14 2.44
N SER A 98 -14.39 6.01 1.42
CA SER A 98 -14.90 7.38 1.56
C SER A 98 -16.44 7.49 1.53
N GLY A 99 -17.14 6.47 1.11
CA GLY A 99 -18.58 6.49 0.96
C GLY A 99 -19.08 6.99 -0.41
N SER A 100 -18.17 7.34 -1.31
CA SER A 100 -18.48 7.80 -2.67
C SER A 100 -17.35 7.49 -3.63
N THR A 101 -17.62 7.52 -4.93
CA THR A 101 -16.58 7.33 -5.96
C THR A 101 -15.58 8.47 -5.87
N GLN A 102 -14.29 8.14 -5.75
CA GLN A 102 -13.22 9.11 -5.64
C GLN A 102 -11.93 8.64 -6.30
N ALA A 103 -11.13 9.59 -6.78
CA ALA A 103 -9.73 9.38 -7.09
C ALA A 103 -8.95 9.51 -5.78
N ILE A 104 -8.17 8.48 -5.42
CA ILE A 104 -7.41 8.45 -4.16
C ILE A 104 -5.93 8.48 -4.50
N THR A 105 -5.22 9.48 -3.97
CA THR A 105 -3.78 9.60 -4.11
C THR A 105 -3.12 9.03 -2.86
N VAL A 106 -2.15 8.13 -3.07
CA VAL A 106 -1.32 7.56 -2.00
C VAL A 106 0.08 8.12 -2.15
N THR A 107 0.59 8.73 -1.08
CA THR A 107 1.94 9.30 -1.05
C THR A 107 2.76 8.61 0.03
N LEU A 108 3.93 8.09 -0.35
CA LEU A 108 4.87 7.45 0.56
C LEU A 108 6.01 8.39 0.88
N THR A 109 6.41 8.44 2.15
CA THR A 109 7.65 9.07 2.59
C THR A 109 8.58 7.96 3.05
N TYR A 110 9.78 7.89 2.47
CA TYR A 110 10.69 6.78 2.69
C TYR A 110 12.14 7.22 2.56
N LEU A 111 13.04 6.44 3.17
CA LEU A 111 14.48 6.56 2.98
C LEU A 111 14.93 5.43 2.03
N PRO A 112 15.45 5.75 0.84
CA PRO A 112 15.96 4.70 -0.04
C PRO A 112 17.24 4.10 0.54
N LEU A 113 17.32 2.78 0.52
CA LEU A 113 18.53 2.02 0.91
C LEU A 113 19.25 1.46 -0.32
N GLU A 114 18.56 1.37 -1.45
CA GLU A 114 19.11 0.86 -2.69
C GLU A 114 18.47 1.52 -3.92
#